data_32f5621f34c744b12214bb3c4ca79b4f
#
_entry.id   32f5621f34c744b12214bb3c4ca79b4f
#
_cell.length_a   1.000
_cell.length_b   1.000
_cell.length_c   1.000
_cell.angle_alpha   90.00
_cell.angle_beta   90.00
_cell.angle_gamma   90.00
#
_symmetry.space_group_name_H-M   'P 1'
#
loop_
_entity.id
_entity.type
_entity.pdbx_description
1 polymer ?
#
loop_
_entity_poly.entity_id
_entity_poly.type
_entity_poly.pdbx_seq_one_letter_code
_entity_poly.pdbx_strand_id
1 'polypeptide(L)'
;WKNDELVEKIDRLPIELSPRKSKPLGRCCVHKERAVWRYKTFPLMGLDMTDEHDEVTPLSEYARLALSRPEPDKENIMCVIDEACSSCVQINYEITNLCRGCVARSCYMNCPKDAIRFKKNGQAMIDHDTCVSCGICHKSCPYHAIVYIPVPCEEACPVKAISKDAVSYTHLTL
;
A
#
# COMPACT_ATOMS: atom_id res chain seq x y z
N TRP A 1 17.85 -9.01 -25.72
CA TRP A 1 18.90 -8.01 -25.51
C TRP A 1 20.17 -8.72 -25.07
N LYS A 2 21.33 -8.31 -25.58
CA LYS A 2 22.62 -8.77 -25.03
C LYS A 2 22.81 -8.06 -23.67
N ASN A 3 23.46 -8.73 -22.70
CA ASN A 3 23.61 -8.25 -21.33
C ASN A 3 24.19 -6.82 -21.25
N ASP A 4 25.19 -6.51 -22.07
CA ASP A 4 25.82 -5.17 -22.09
C ASP A 4 24.84 -4.08 -22.56
N GLU A 5 24.02 -4.37 -23.56
CA GLU A 5 23.01 -3.46 -24.08
C GLU A 5 21.87 -3.19 -23.09
N LEU A 6 21.54 -4.19 -22.27
CA LEU A 6 20.58 -4.04 -21.18
C LEU A 6 21.10 -3.04 -20.14
N VAL A 7 22.33 -3.20 -19.67
CA VAL A 7 22.94 -2.34 -18.65
C VAL A 7 23.01 -0.89 -19.10
N GLU A 8 23.30 -0.63 -20.38
CA GLU A 8 23.37 0.73 -20.90
C GLU A 8 22.02 1.43 -21.02
N LYS A 9 20.95 0.67 -21.29
CA LYS A 9 19.64 1.22 -21.62
C LYS A 9 18.64 1.19 -20.48
N ILE A 10 18.86 0.38 -19.44
CA ILE A 10 17.87 0.13 -18.39
C ILE A 10 17.47 1.41 -17.61
N ASP A 11 18.39 2.34 -17.42
CA ASP A 11 18.12 3.61 -16.75
C ASP A 11 17.10 4.48 -17.50
N ARG A 12 16.98 4.31 -18.82
CA ARG A 12 16.01 5.02 -19.65
C ARG A 12 14.67 4.33 -19.75
N LEU A 13 14.59 3.05 -19.37
CA LEU A 13 13.39 2.22 -19.53
C LEU A 13 12.13 2.87 -18.93
N PRO A 14 12.12 3.42 -17.71
CA PRO A 14 10.93 4.08 -17.17
C PRO A 14 10.46 5.29 -17.98
N ILE A 15 11.41 6.02 -18.60
CA ILE A 15 11.11 7.20 -19.42
C ILE A 15 10.57 6.79 -20.79
N GLU A 16 11.12 5.72 -21.38
CA GLU A 16 10.68 5.20 -22.68
C GLU A 16 9.29 4.57 -22.59
N LEU A 17 8.99 3.84 -21.50
CA LEU A 17 7.69 3.24 -21.26
C LEU A 17 6.61 4.29 -20.90
N SER A 18 6.99 5.38 -20.22
CA SER A 18 6.08 6.47 -19.86
C SER A 18 6.65 7.82 -20.30
N PRO A 19 6.57 8.17 -21.59
CA PRO A 19 7.00 9.46 -22.11
C PRO A 19 6.20 10.61 -21.47
N ARG A 20 6.79 11.80 -21.35
CA ARG A 20 6.18 12.97 -20.66
C ARG A 20 4.81 13.38 -21.22
N LYS A 21 4.55 13.08 -22.50
CA LYS A 21 3.28 13.42 -23.17
C LYS A 21 2.27 12.26 -23.14
N SER A 22 2.61 11.10 -22.57
CA SER A 22 1.68 9.99 -22.45
C SER A 22 0.61 10.27 -21.38
N LYS A 23 -0.58 9.69 -21.56
CA LYS A 23 -1.58 9.68 -20.49
C LYS A 23 -1.21 8.58 -19.50
N PRO A 24 -1.11 8.89 -18.20
CA PRO A 24 -0.81 7.86 -17.20
C PRO A 24 -1.95 6.84 -17.12
N LEU A 25 -1.58 5.57 -17.04
CA LEU A 25 -2.52 4.43 -16.95
C LEU A 25 -3.04 4.28 -15.50
N GLY A 26 -4.01 5.10 -15.12
CA GLY A 26 -4.63 5.02 -13.78
C GLY A 26 -3.83 5.61 -12.62
N ARG A 27 -2.68 6.22 -12.88
CA ARG A 27 -1.87 6.90 -11.88
C ARG A 27 -2.12 8.41 -11.88
N CYS A 28 -1.74 9.10 -10.79
CA CYS A 28 -1.94 10.54 -10.68
C CYS A 28 -1.12 11.34 -11.71
N CYS A 29 0.05 10.87 -12.10
CA CYS A 29 0.92 11.54 -13.07
C CYS A 29 1.95 10.58 -13.68
N VAL A 30 2.59 11.02 -14.77
CA VAL A 30 3.63 10.28 -15.46
C VAL A 30 4.87 10.01 -14.57
N HIS A 31 5.15 10.85 -13.59
CA HIS A 31 6.29 10.65 -12.70
C HIS A 31 6.08 9.48 -11.74
N LYS A 32 4.87 9.37 -11.15
CA LYS A 32 4.52 8.20 -10.35
C LYS A 32 4.54 6.92 -11.18
N GLU A 33 4.10 6.99 -12.43
CA GLU A 33 4.14 5.84 -13.33
C GLU A 33 5.57 5.39 -13.66
N ARG A 34 6.49 6.35 -13.84
CA ARG A 34 7.92 6.05 -14.03
C ARG A 34 8.54 5.41 -12.79
N ALA A 35 8.20 5.88 -11.58
CA ALA A 35 8.63 5.26 -10.35
C ALA A 35 8.15 3.78 -10.28
N VAL A 36 6.88 3.53 -10.59
CA VAL A 36 6.35 2.16 -10.66
C VAL A 36 7.10 1.31 -11.70
N TRP A 37 7.44 1.86 -12.86
CA TRP A 37 8.24 1.12 -13.87
C TRP A 37 9.66 0.83 -13.38
N ARG A 38 10.30 1.78 -12.68
CA ARG A 38 11.60 1.56 -12.04
C ARG A 38 11.55 0.34 -11.14
N TYR A 39 10.62 0.29 -10.20
CA TYR A 39 10.52 -0.80 -9.24
C TYR A 39 10.04 -2.12 -9.84
N LYS A 40 9.23 -2.09 -10.89
CA LYS A 40 8.86 -3.30 -11.64
C LYS A 40 10.06 -4.00 -12.31
N THR A 41 11.16 -3.30 -12.53
CA THR A 41 12.36 -3.92 -13.08
C THR A 41 13.12 -4.78 -12.06
N PHE A 42 12.98 -4.52 -10.75
CA PHE A 42 13.66 -5.28 -9.69
C PHE A 42 13.32 -6.78 -9.73
N PRO A 43 12.06 -7.20 -9.62
CA PRO A 43 11.73 -8.62 -9.69
C PRO A 43 12.07 -9.26 -11.04
N LEU A 44 12.06 -8.49 -12.15
CA LEU A 44 12.51 -8.98 -13.44
C LEU A 44 14.02 -9.26 -13.50
N MET A 45 14.79 -8.59 -12.64
CA MET A 45 16.23 -8.85 -12.45
C MET A 45 16.51 -9.89 -11.36
N GLY A 46 15.47 -10.47 -10.73
CA GLY A 46 15.60 -11.38 -9.60
C GLY A 46 16.02 -10.68 -8.31
N LEU A 47 15.70 -9.40 -8.17
CA LEU A 47 15.92 -8.58 -6.97
C LEU A 47 14.60 -8.34 -6.26
N ASP A 48 14.65 -8.16 -4.94
CA ASP A 48 13.51 -7.70 -4.16
C ASP A 48 13.59 -6.18 -3.89
N MET A 49 12.51 -5.60 -3.38
CA MET A 49 12.47 -4.19 -2.99
C MET A 49 13.43 -3.89 -1.82
N THR A 50 13.68 -4.88 -0.98
CA THR A 50 14.66 -4.79 0.12
C THR A 50 16.12 -4.73 -0.36
N ASP A 51 16.39 -5.06 -1.62
CA ASP A 51 17.73 -4.93 -2.24
C ASP A 51 18.03 -3.48 -2.65
N GLU A 52 17.06 -2.58 -2.58
CA GLU A 52 17.30 -1.17 -2.86
C GLU A 52 18.14 -0.52 -1.75
N HIS A 53 19.28 0.03 -2.14
CA HIS A 53 20.18 0.72 -1.19
C HIS A 53 19.77 2.17 -0.96
N ASP A 54 19.37 2.84 -2.03
CA ASP A 54 18.88 4.20 -2.04
C ASP A 54 18.15 4.53 -3.35
N GLU A 55 17.39 5.63 -3.34
CA GLU A 55 16.64 6.10 -4.52
C GLU A 55 17.53 6.70 -5.62
N VAL A 56 18.78 6.98 -5.32
CA VAL A 56 19.73 7.68 -6.22
C VAL A 56 20.51 6.68 -7.07
N THR A 57 20.74 5.48 -6.57
CA THR A 57 21.47 4.42 -7.29
C THR A 57 20.77 4.09 -8.62
N PRO A 58 21.45 4.18 -9.77
CA PRO A 58 20.86 3.93 -11.06
C PRO A 58 20.52 2.44 -11.26
N LEU A 59 19.48 2.15 -12.05
CA LEU A 59 19.07 0.77 -12.36
C LEU A 59 20.18 -0.06 -13.01
N SER A 60 21.10 0.60 -13.72
CA SER A 60 22.26 -0.06 -14.35
C SER A 60 23.20 -0.70 -13.34
N GLU A 61 23.32 -0.17 -12.13
CA GLU A 61 24.11 -0.79 -11.05
C GLU A 61 23.43 -2.04 -10.51
N TYR A 62 22.12 -1.98 -10.29
CA TYR A 62 21.33 -3.16 -9.91
C TYR A 62 21.34 -4.24 -11.00
N ALA A 63 21.31 -3.84 -12.27
CA ALA A 63 21.44 -4.79 -13.39
C ALA A 63 22.81 -5.48 -13.40
N ARG A 64 23.90 -4.76 -13.11
CA ARG A 64 25.25 -5.37 -12.96
C ARG A 64 25.30 -6.35 -11.78
N LEU A 65 24.69 -5.96 -10.65
CA LEU A 65 24.57 -6.83 -9.48
C LEU A 65 23.83 -8.13 -9.83
N ALA A 66 22.68 -8.01 -10.49
CA ALA A 66 21.88 -9.15 -10.93
C ALA A 66 22.66 -10.08 -11.88
N LEU A 67 23.42 -9.52 -12.83
CA LEU A 67 24.24 -10.29 -13.77
C LEU A 67 25.45 -10.97 -13.11
N SER A 68 25.94 -10.45 -11.97
CA SER A 68 27.08 -11.03 -11.24
C SER A 68 26.64 -12.15 -10.28
N ARG A 69 25.33 -12.29 -9.99
CA ARG A 69 24.83 -13.36 -9.12
C ARG A 69 24.86 -14.72 -9.84
N PRO A 70 25.31 -15.79 -9.18
CA PRO A 70 25.33 -17.13 -9.78
C PRO A 70 23.93 -17.72 -9.99
N GLU A 71 22.99 -17.42 -9.11
CA GLU A 71 21.57 -17.78 -9.22
C GLU A 71 20.68 -16.69 -8.61
N PRO A 72 19.45 -16.46 -9.16
CA PRO A 72 18.49 -15.57 -8.53
C PRO A 72 18.03 -16.15 -7.19
N ASP A 73 17.85 -15.27 -6.21
CA ASP A 73 17.29 -15.64 -4.91
C ASP A 73 15.84 -16.14 -5.12
N LYS A 74 15.57 -17.40 -4.77
CA LYS A 74 14.28 -18.05 -5.00
C LYS A 74 13.30 -17.88 -3.82
N GLU A 75 13.69 -17.18 -2.77
CA GLU A 75 12.89 -17.07 -1.55
C GLU A 75 11.66 -16.16 -1.71
N ASN A 76 11.73 -15.16 -2.58
CA ASN A 76 10.64 -14.20 -2.78
C ASN A 76 9.79 -14.57 -3.99
N ILE A 77 8.62 -15.16 -3.74
CA ILE A 77 7.63 -15.52 -4.77
C ILE A 77 6.85 -14.28 -5.24
N MET A 78 6.76 -13.24 -4.42
CA MET A 78 6.00 -12.02 -4.72
C MET A 78 6.71 -10.79 -4.17
N CYS A 79 6.77 -9.76 -4.98
CA CYS A 79 7.32 -8.45 -4.63
C CYS A 79 6.17 -7.43 -4.54
N VAL A 80 6.11 -6.67 -3.45
CA VAL A 80 5.14 -5.58 -3.27
C VAL A 80 5.82 -4.26 -3.59
N ILE A 81 5.22 -3.49 -4.50
CA ILE A 81 5.71 -2.19 -4.94
C ILE A 81 4.81 -1.11 -4.33
N ASP A 82 5.32 -0.37 -3.35
CA ASP A 82 4.56 0.67 -2.63
C ASP A 82 4.10 1.79 -3.54
N GLU A 83 4.91 2.20 -4.51
CA GLU A 83 4.56 3.23 -5.49
C GLU A 83 3.39 2.81 -6.38
N ALA A 84 3.17 1.52 -6.54
CA ALA A 84 2.03 0.98 -7.27
C ALA A 84 0.76 0.92 -6.41
N CYS A 85 0.91 1.00 -5.09
CA CYS A 85 -0.18 0.89 -4.14
C CYS A 85 -0.86 2.25 -3.88
N SER A 86 -2.15 2.20 -3.52
CA SER A 86 -2.96 3.37 -3.15
C SER A 86 -3.04 3.48 -1.64
N SER A 87 -1.98 3.46 -0.89
CA SER A 87 -1.94 3.61 0.58
C SER A 87 -3.19 3.07 1.31
N CYS A 88 -3.11 1.89 1.86
CA CYS A 88 -4.23 1.35 2.65
C CYS A 88 -4.44 2.18 3.91
N VAL A 89 -5.70 2.34 4.33
CA VAL A 89 -6.03 2.96 5.61
C VAL A 89 -5.44 2.14 6.77
N GLN A 90 -4.96 2.80 7.81
CA GLN A 90 -4.40 2.12 8.98
C GLN A 90 -5.48 1.39 9.76
N ILE A 91 -6.67 1.94 9.82
CA ILE A 91 -7.85 1.34 10.44
C ILE A 91 -8.93 1.09 9.41
N ASN A 92 -9.64 -0.01 9.55
CA ASN A 92 -10.64 -0.46 8.59
C ASN A 92 -12.02 0.17 8.79
N TYR A 93 -12.15 1.13 9.70
CA TYR A 93 -13.44 1.78 9.97
C TYR A 93 -13.30 3.29 9.95
N GLU A 94 -14.26 3.96 9.30
CA GLU A 94 -14.32 5.42 9.21
C GLU A 94 -15.73 5.91 9.56
N ILE A 95 -15.82 7.04 10.25
CA ILE A 95 -17.11 7.68 10.56
C ILE A 95 -17.41 8.71 9.49
N THR A 96 -18.47 8.48 8.75
CA THR A 96 -18.90 9.35 7.67
C THR A 96 -19.66 10.58 8.19
N ASN A 97 -19.92 11.54 7.30
CA ASN A 97 -20.74 12.73 7.57
C ASN A 97 -22.22 12.41 7.85
N LEU A 98 -22.66 11.16 7.67
CA LEU A 98 -23.98 10.70 8.08
C LEU A 98 -24.14 10.64 9.62
N CYS A 99 -23.06 10.75 10.37
CA CYS A 99 -23.08 10.77 11.81
C CYS A 99 -23.92 11.94 12.33
N ARG A 100 -24.99 11.62 13.08
CA ARG A 100 -25.94 12.62 13.64
C ARG A 100 -25.52 13.16 15.01
N GLY A 101 -24.38 12.71 15.59
CA GLY A 101 -24.02 13.09 16.95
C GLY A 101 -25.07 12.65 17.97
N CYS A 102 -25.63 11.44 17.80
CA CYS A 102 -26.81 10.96 18.56
C CYS A 102 -26.56 10.98 20.09
N VAL A 103 -27.63 11.15 20.86
CA VAL A 103 -27.57 11.20 22.34
C VAL A 103 -27.13 9.86 22.91
N ALA A 104 -27.57 8.74 22.31
CA ALA A 104 -27.27 7.38 22.79
C ALA A 104 -25.78 7.03 22.70
N ARG A 105 -25.03 7.64 21.77
CA ARG A 105 -23.56 7.44 21.59
C ARG A 105 -23.14 5.98 21.66
N SER A 106 -23.93 5.07 21.10
CA SER A 106 -23.70 3.62 21.17
C SER A 106 -22.31 3.22 20.69
N CYS A 107 -21.76 3.90 19.67
CA CYS A 107 -20.40 3.66 19.20
C CYS A 107 -19.33 3.92 20.27
N TYR A 108 -19.49 4.99 21.06
CA TYR A 108 -18.60 5.34 22.16
C TYR A 108 -18.75 4.37 23.33
N MET A 109 -20.00 4.17 23.78
CA MET A 109 -20.30 3.32 24.95
C MET A 109 -19.84 1.88 24.79
N ASN A 110 -19.82 1.38 23.54
CA ASN A 110 -19.42 -0.02 23.25
C ASN A 110 -17.96 -0.13 22.76
N CYS A 111 -17.17 0.96 22.77
CA CYS A 111 -15.79 0.90 22.32
C CYS A 111 -14.87 0.36 23.42
N PRO A 112 -14.27 -0.84 23.28
CA PRO A 112 -13.45 -1.44 24.36
C PRO A 112 -12.09 -0.75 24.52
N LYS A 113 -11.72 0.14 23.58
CA LYS A 113 -10.44 0.86 23.57
C LYS A 113 -10.61 2.37 23.75
N ASP A 114 -11.84 2.84 24.02
CA ASP A 114 -12.15 4.28 24.11
C ASP A 114 -11.62 5.10 22.93
N ALA A 115 -11.58 4.49 21.74
CA ALA A 115 -11.04 5.11 20.52
C ALA A 115 -11.99 6.09 19.84
N ILE A 116 -13.18 6.33 20.39
CA ILE A 116 -14.16 7.28 19.83
C ILE A 116 -14.02 8.63 20.52
N ARG A 117 -13.86 9.68 19.74
CA ARG A 117 -13.84 11.07 20.18
C ARG A 117 -15.00 11.84 19.56
N PHE A 118 -15.24 13.06 20.02
CA PHE A 118 -16.30 13.92 19.47
C PHE A 118 -15.74 15.26 19.00
N LYS A 119 -16.13 15.65 17.81
CA LYS A 119 -15.85 16.97 17.25
C LYS A 119 -16.69 18.03 17.94
N LYS A 120 -16.35 19.31 17.79
CA LYS A 120 -17.11 20.44 18.34
C LYS A 120 -18.58 20.47 17.88
N ASN A 121 -18.86 19.95 16.69
CA ASN A 121 -20.22 19.82 16.14
C ASN A 121 -21.01 18.61 16.67
N GLY A 122 -20.44 17.84 17.61
CA GLY A 122 -21.07 16.66 18.20
C GLY A 122 -20.88 15.36 17.41
N GLN A 123 -20.36 15.41 16.21
CA GLN A 123 -20.10 14.20 15.42
C GLN A 123 -18.95 13.40 16.03
N ALA A 124 -19.10 12.07 16.01
CA ALA A 124 -18.04 11.18 16.43
C ALA A 124 -16.89 11.15 15.41
N MET A 125 -15.70 10.85 15.87
CA MET A 125 -14.51 10.54 15.08
C MET A 125 -13.77 9.36 15.72
N ILE A 126 -13.06 8.58 14.94
CA ILE A 126 -12.21 7.49 15.42
C ILE A 126 -10.81 8.03 15.62
N ASP A 127 -10.24 7.72 16.78
CA ASP A 127 -8.84 7.97 17.08
C ASP A 127 -8.03 6.81 16.50
N HIS A 128 -7.22 7.12 15.47
CA HIS A 128 -6.48 6.13 14.69
C HIS A 128 -5.38 5.44 15.49
N ASP A 129 -4.81 6.14 16.48
CA ASP A 129 -3.70 5.62 17.30
C ASP A 129 -4.18 4.57 18.32
N THR A 130 -5.43 4.68 18.78
CA THR A 130 -6.01 3.78 19.78
C THR A 130 -6.95 2.72 19.21
N CYS A 131 -7.41 2.89 17.97
CA CYS A 131 -8.37 1.99 17.34
C CYS A 131 -7.70 0.67 16.92
N VAL A 132 -8.32 -0.47 17.30
CA VAL A 132 -7.89 -1.82 16.93
C VAL A 132 -8.76 -2.47 15.85
N SER A 133 -9.56 -1.71 15.12
CA SER A 133 -10.42 -2.19 14.04
C SER A 133 -11.36 -3.36 14.39
N CYS A 134 -11.86 -3.44 15.62
CA CYS A 134 -12.70 -4.54 16.09
C CYS A 134 -14.13 -4.56 15.50
N GLY A 135 -14.60 -3.46 14.92
CA GLY A 135 -15.90 -3.36 14.24
C GLY A 135 -17.13 -3.24 15.15
N ILE A 136 -17.00 -3.22 16.47
CA ILE A 136 -18.14 -3.12 17.40
C ILE A 136 -18.92 -1.81 17.18
N CYS A 137 -18.22 -0.70 16.99
CA CYS A 137 -18.84 0.60 16.73
C CYS A 137 -19.67 0.62 15.43
N HIS A 138 -19.22 -0.08 14.39
CA HIS A 138 -19.95 -0.23 13.14
C HIS A 138 -21.27 -0.96 13.35
N LYS A 139 -21.27 -2.08 14.09
CA LYS A 139 -22.46 -2.87 14.38
C LYS A 139 -23.44 -2.15 15.31
N SER A 140 -22.96 -1.34 16.24
CA SER A 140 -23.78 -0.64 17.23
C SER A 140 -24.32 0.73 16.75
N CYS A 141 -23.93 1.21 15.58
CA CYS A 141 -24.39 2.50 15.05
C CYS A 141 -25.81 2.39 14.46
N PRO A 142 -26.84 3.00 15.07
CA PRO A 142 -28.22 2.90 14.57
C PRO A 142 -28.43 3.66 13.25
N TYR A 143 -27.53 4.56 12.89
CA TYR A 143 -27.58 5.34 11.64
C TYR A 143 -26.69 4.78 10.53
N HIS A 144 -25.99 3.67 10.77
CA HIS A 144 -25.01 3.09 9.84
C HIS A 144 -24.00 4.11 9.30
N ALA A 145 -23.64 5.08 10.14
CA ALA A 145 -22.72 6.15 9.78
C ALA A 145 -21.24 5.75 9.84
N ILE A 146 -20.95 4.54 10.30
CA ILE A 146 -19.60 4.00 10.37
C ILE A 146 -19.47 2.95 9.26
N VAL A 147 -18.50 3.15 8.37
CA VAL A 147 -18.26 2.28 7.22
C VAL A 147 -17.02 1.42 7.45
N TYR A 148 -17.07 0.21 6.92
CA TYR A 148 -15.90 -0.67 6.81
C TYR A 148 -15.16 -0.36 5.52
N ILE A 149 -13.85 -0.16 5.60
CA ILE A 149 -12.98 0.07 4.45
C ILE A 149 -12.07 -1.15 4.33
N PRO A 150 -12.29 -2.00 3.33
CA PRO A 150 -11.50 -3.21 3.14
C PRO A 150 -10.08 -2.89 2.70
N VAL A 151 -9.17 -3.80 2.98
CA VAL A 151 -7.86 -3.88 2.33
C VAL A 151 -7.99 -4.84 1.15
N PRO A 152 -8.03 -4.36 -0.10
CA PRO A 152 -8.43 -5.19 -1.24
C PRO A 152 -7.55 -6.41 -1.46
N CYS A 153 -6.24 -6.29 -1.18
CA CYS A 153 -5.30 -7.40 -1.35
C CYS A 153 -5.54 -8.51 -0.31
N GLU A 154 -5.82 -8.14 0.95
CA GLU A 154 -6.14 -9.12 2.01
C GLU A 154 -7.44 -9.87 1.71
N GLU A 155 -8.47 -9.14 1.25
CA GLU A 155 -9.76 -9.75 0.92
C GLU A 155 -9.70 -10.63 -0.34
N ALA A 156 -8.91 -10.22 -1.34
CA ALA A 156 -8.77 -10.98 -2.58
C ALA A 156 -7.88 -12.21 -2.45
N CYS A 157 -7.09 -12.34 -1.38
CA CYS A 157 -6.17 -13.46 -1.21
C CYS A 157 -6.90 -14.72 -0.72
N PRO A 158 -7.03 -15.78 -1.55
CA PRO A 158 -7.80 -16.97 -1.21
C PRO A 158 -7.18 -17.77 -0.06
N VAL A 159 -5.88 -17.69 0.12
CA VAL A 159 -5.12 -18.39 1.17
C VAL A 159 -4.82 -17.52 2.38
N LYS A 160 -5.27 -16.24 2.38
CA LYS A 160 -5.05 -15.26 3.46
C LYS A 160 -3.58 -15.09 3.85
N ALA A 161 -2.68 -15.20 2.87
CA ALA A 161 -1.25 -15.03 3.05
C ALA A 161 -0.80 -13.56 3.06
N ILE A 162 -1.72 -12.63 2.79
CA ILE A 162 -1.44 -11.20 2.78
C ILE A 162 -2.03 -10.61 4.05
N SER A 163 -1.19 -10.00 4.87
CA SER A 163 -1.59 -9.23 6.05
C SER A 163 -0.94 -7.86 6.04
N LYS A 164 -1.62 -6.89 6.62
CA LYS A 164 -1.10 -5.54 6.79
C LYS A 164 -0.35 -5.44 8.11
N ASP A 165 0.89 -4.98 8.09
CA ASP A 165 1.62 -4.62 9.30
C ASP A 165 1.33 -3.18 9.71
N ALA A 166 1.63 -2.84 10.98
CA ALA A 166 1.40 -1.53 11.58
C ALA A 166 2.13 -0.37 10.87
N VAL A 167 3.11 -0.68 10.02
CA VAL A 167 3.98 0.28 9.31
C VAL A 167 3.65 0.42 7.82
N SER A 168 2.44 0.13 7.39
CA SER A 168 1.98 0.31 5.99
C SER A 168 2.49 -0.68 4.95
N TYR A 169 3.31 -1.65 5.30
CA TYR A 169 3.81 -2.66 4.37
C TYR A 169 2.97 -3.93 4.44
N THR A 170 2.69 -4.49 3.28
CA THR A 170 1.99 -5.77 3.18
C THR A 170 3.03 -6.87 3.29
N HIS A 171 3.04 -7.62 4.38
CA HIS A 171 3.88 -8.80 4.52
C HIS A 171 3.15 -10.04 3.99
N LEU A 172 3.91 -10.87 3.27
CA LEU A 172 3.53 -12.22 2.95
C LEU A 172 3.93 -13.12 4.11
N THR A 173 2.93 -13.74 4.75
CA THR A 173 3.16 -14.89 5.62
C THR A 173 2.94 -16.15 4.80
N LEU A 174 4.03 -16.82 4.45
CA LEU A 174 4.01 -18.17 3.90
C LEU A 174 3.86 -19.20 5.01
#